data_f08e3ea243df6ac3df50658004fc3809
#
_entry.id   f08e3ea243df6ac3df50658004fc3809
#
_cell.length_a   1.000
_cell.length_b   1.000
_cell.length_c   1.000
_cell.angle_alpha   90.00
_cell.angle_beta   90.00
_cell.angle_gamma   90.00
#
_symmetry.space_group_name_H-M   'P 1'
#
loop_
_entity.id
_entity.type
_entity.pdbx_description
1 polymer ?
#
loop_
_entity_poly.entity_id
_entity_poly.type
_entity_poly.pdbx_seq_one_letter_code
_entity_poly.pdbx_strand_id
1 'polypeptide(L)'
;MEDLEVKFALWLHQQKLEDIAALCSHLKCPKDYQQVAELVAEWYYFSKDLLSHTAQEVLDFYLKTDSLRRQRRFEKILIAFKELGVDVKPISEILVALKAINVSKLDKALIVEQIAQKRLLVIGRFLNPTKKGLS
;
A
#
# COMPACT_ATOMS: atom_id res chain seq x y z
N MET A 1 3.18 -14.66 17.65
CA MET A 1 4.42 -13.90 17.88
C MET A 1 4.24 -12.46 17.42
N GLU A 2 4.62 -11.54 18.23
CA GLU A 2 4.42 -10.13 17.92
C GLU A 2 5.58 -9.58 17.09
N ASP A 3 5.23 -8.85 16.05
CA ASP A 3 6.21 -8.23 15.18
C ASP A 3 6.55 -6.84 15.73
N LEU A 4 7.81 -6.63 16.06
CA LEU A 4 8.26 -5.37 16.66
C LEU A 4 8.15 -4.21 15.67
N GLU A 5 8.35 -4.47 14.39
CA GLU A 5 8.21 -3.42 13.37
C GLU A 5 6.76 -2.94 13.29
N VAL A 6 5.81 -3.86 13.39
CA VAL A 6 4.39 -3.54 13.41
C VAL A 6 4.03 -2.74 14.65
N LYS A 7 4.51 -3.16 15.83
CA LYS A 7 4.26 -2.44 17.07
C LYS A 7 4.81 -1.03 17.04
N PHE A 8 6.01 -0.87 16.50
CA PHE A 8 6.63 0.44 16.36
C PHE A 8 5.80 1.34 15.46
N ALA A 9 5.30 0.80 14.35
CA ALA A 9 4.46 1.55 13.42
C ALA A 9 3.13 1.95 14.07
N LEU A 10 2.51 1.04 14.83
CA LEU A 10 1.27 1.33 15.54
C LEU A 10 1.44 2.47 16.53
N TRP A 11 2.57 2.46 17.23
CA TRP A 11 2.88 3.49 18.20
C TRP A 11 3.02 4.87 17.56
N LEU A 12 3.58 4.92 16.33
CA LEU A 12 3.92 6.18 15.68
C LEU A 12 2.93 6.59 14.58
N HIS A 13 1.85 5.85 14.35
CA HIS A 13 0.98 6.09 13.19
C HIS A 13 0.34 7.48 13.15
N GLN A 14 0.22 8.16 14.27
CA GLN A 14 -0.36 9.50 14.31
C GLN A 14 0.68 10.62 14.28
N GLN A 15 1.96 10.25 14.24
CA GLN A 15 3.03 11.23 14.21
C GLN A 15 3.28 11.72 12.79
N LYS A 16 3.82 12.93 12.68
CA LYS A 16 4.23 13.46 11.37
C LYS A 16 5.46 12.69 10.88
N LEU A 17 5.61 12.58 9.56
CA LEU A 17 6.73 11.85 8.99
C LEU A 17 8.08 12.41 9.45
N GLU A 18 8.20 13.74 9.53
CA GLU A 18 9.43 14.38 10.01
C GLU A 18 9.73 14.03 11.46
N ASP A 19 8.69 13.87 12.29
CA ASP A 19 8.87 13.50 13.69
C ASP A 19 9.29 12.04 13.83
N ILE A 20 8.75 11.17 12.98
CA ILE A 20 9.16 9.76 12.96
C ILE A 20 10.63 9.66 12.56
N ALA A 21 11.03 10.39 11.52
CA ALA A 21 12.41 10.38 11.05
C ALA A 21 13.37 10.89 12.13
N ALA A 22 12.99 11.98 12.82
CA ALA A 22 13.81 12.54 13.89
C ALA A 22 13.94 11.57 15.06
N LEU A 23 12.85 10.93 15.46
CA LEU A 23 12.87 9.95 16.55
C LEU A 23 13.73 8.76 16.19
N CYS A 24 13.58 8.24 14.97
CA CYS A 24 14.36 7.09 14.52
C CYS A 24 15.86 7.43 14.46
N SER A 25 16.21 8.62 14.02
CA SER A 25 17.58 9.08 14.01
C SER A 25 18.14 9.14 15.43
N HIS A 26 17.37 9.70 16.36
CA HIS A 26 17.77 9.82 17.75
C HIS A 26 17.97 8.45 18.43
N LEU A 27 17.04 7.53 18.18
CA LEU A 27 17.07 6.20 18.77
C LEU A 27 17.93 5.21 17.98
N LYS A 28 18.45 5.61 16.84
CA LYS A 28 19.23 4.76 15.94
C LYS A 28 18.46 3.50 15.55
N CYS A 29 17.19 3.66 15.22
CA CYS A 29 16.33 2.55 14.82
C CYS A 29 16.83 1.91 13.52
N PRO A 30 16.65 0.61 13.35
CA PRO A 30 16.89 -0.03 12.06
C PRO A 30 16.04 0.62 10.98
N LYS A 31 16.57 0.68 9.77
CA LYS A 31 15.92 1.34 8.65
C LYS A 31 14.55 0.74 8.34
N ASP A 32 14.42 -0.58 8.48
CA ASP A 32 13.16 -1.26 8.22
C ASP A 32 12.05 -0.79 9.16
N TYR A 33 12.38 -0.57 10.42
CA TYR A 33 11.40 -0.07 11.41
C TYR A 33 10.89 1.31 11.01
N GLN A 34 11.83 2.19 10.62
CA GLN A 34 11.48 3.53 10.21
C GLN A 34 10.59 3.52 8.96
N GLN A 35 10.94 2.71 7.96
CA GLN A 35 10.19 2.63 6.72
C GLN A 35 8.76 2.15 6.93
N VAL A 36 8.57 1.10 7.72
CA VAL A 36 7.22 0.61 8.01
C VAL A 36 6.42 1.68 8.76
N ALA A 37 7.01 2.30 9.76
CA ALA A 37 6.34 3.34 10.55
C ALA A 37 5.92 4.52 9.69
N GLU A 38 6.82 4.99 8.81
CA GLU A 38 6.53 6.12 7.93
C GLU A 38 5.43 5.79 6.94
N LEU A 39 5.45 4.61 6.34
CA LEU A 39 4.44 4.21 5.37
C LEU A 39 3.07 4.01 6.02
N VAL A 40 3.03 3.44 7.22
CA VAL A 40 1.77 3.31 7.95
C VAL A 40 1.20 4.69 8.27
N ALA A 41 2.02 5.60 8.77
CA ALA A 41 1.57 6.95 9.12
C ALA A 41 1.12 7.73 7.88
N GLU A 42 1.85 7.59 6.77
CA GLU A 42 1.53 8.31 5.53
C GLU A 42 0.25 7.82 4.88
N TRP A 43 0.01 6.53 4.88
CA TRP A 43 -1.09 5.93 4.11
C TRP A 43 -2.26 5.44 4.94
N TYR A 44 -2.23 5.60 6.25
CA TYR A 44 -3.29 5.12 7.13
C TYR A 44 -4.66 5.68 6.75
N TYR A 45 -4.79 6.99 6.63
CA TYR A 45 -6.07 7.60 6.30
C TYR A 45 -6.53 7.27 4.89
N PHE A 46 -5.59 7.20 3.95
CA PHE A 46 -5.89 6.78 2.59
C PHE A 46 -6.47 5.37 2.57
N SER A 47 -5.87 4.45 3.31
CA SER A 47 -6.28 3.05 3.32
C SER A 47 -7.67 2.83 3.91
N LYS A 48 -8.12 3.71 4.78
CA LYS A 48 -9.44 3.57 5.41
C LYS A 48 -10.59 3.66 4.42
N ASP A 49 -10.41 4.45 3.37
CA ASP A 49 -11.42 4.61 2.32
C ASP A 49 -10.80 4.44 0.93
N LEU A 50 -9.97 3.40 0.82
CA LEU A 50 -9.22 3.10 -0.41
C LEU A 50 -10.12 3.10 -1.65
N LEU A 51 -11.29 2.47 -1.55
CA LEU A 51 -12.18 2.31 -2.70
C LEU A 51 -12.89 3.59 -3.13
N SER A 52 -12.79 4.66 -2.35
CA SER A 52 -13.36 5.95 -2.71
C SER A 52 -12.40 6.81 -3.53
N HIS A 53 -11.16 6.39 -3.66
CA HIS A 53 -10.14 7.11 -4.43
C HIS A 53 -10.16 6.69 -5.90
N THR A 54 -9.47 7.47 -6.74
CA THR A 54 -9.35 7.13 -8.15
C THR A 54 -8.40 5.96 -8.35
N ALA A 55 -8.53 5.30 -9.52
CA ALA A 55 -7.63 4.18 -9.84
C ALA A 55 -6.16 4.63 -9.84
N GLN A 56 -5.88 5.85 -10.33
CA GLN A 56 -4.51 6.36 -10.32
C GLN A 56 -3.98 6.56 -8.91
N GLU A 57 -4.79 7.10 -8.01
CA GLU A 57 -4.40 7.29 -6.63
C GLU A 57 -4.13 5.96 -5.94
N VAL A 58 -4.97 4.96 -6.20
CA VAL A 58 -4.79 3.63 -5.64
C VAL A 58 -3.50 2.99 -6.19
N LEU A 59 -3.26 3.13 -7.48
CA LEU A 59 -2.02 2.62 -8.07
C LEU A 59 -0.79 3.27 -7.45
N ASP A 60 -0.84 4.59 -7.24
CA ASP A 60 0.26 5.31 -6.59
C ASP A 60 0.54 4.76 -5.19
N PHE A 61 -0.50 4.42 -4.45
CA PHE A 61 -0.37 3.80 -3.14
C PHE A 61 0.46 2.50 -3.23
N TYR A 62 0.10 1.61 -4.16
CA TYR A 62 0.82 0.34 -4.32
C TYR A 62 2.26 0.55 -4.78
N LEU A 63 2.50 1.53 -5.63
CA LEU A 63 3.85 1.82 -6.12
C LEU A 63 4.72 2.46 -5.05
N LYS A 64 4.18 3.40 -4.30
CA LYS A 64 4.95 4.10 -3.26
C LYS A 64 5.27 3.21 -2.07
N THR A 65 4.38 2.27 -1.75
CA THR A 65 4.65 1.29 -0.70
C THR A 65 5.53 0.15 -1.19
N ASP A 66 5.81 0.12 -2.50
CA ASP A 66 6.63 -0.92 -3.14
C ASP A 66 6.08 -2.33 -2.86
N SER A 67 4.75 -2.43 -2.85
CA SER A 67 4.03 -3.64 -2.43
C SER A 67 4.31 -4.84 -3.32
N LEU A 68 4.58 -4.62 -4.62
CA LEU A 68 4.81 -5.71 -5.55
C LEU A 68 6.22 -6.29 -5.43
N ARG A 69 7.19 -5.48 -5.01
CA ARG A 69 8.58 -5.91 -4.83
C ARG A 69 8.89 -6.31 -3.40
N ARG A 70 8.43 -5.49 -2.44
CA ARG A 70 8.71 -5.69 -1.03
C ARG A 70 7.48 -6.23 -0.30
N GLN A 71 7.08 -7.43 -0.70
CA GLN A 71 5.85 -8.03 -0.20
C GLN A 71 5.86 -8.24 1.31
N ARG A 72 7.00 -8.62 1.87
CA ARG A 72 7.12 -8.84 3.30
C ARG A 72 6.87 -7.55 4.09
N ARG A 73 7.45 -6.45 3.61
CA ARG A 73 7.24 -5.15 4.23
C ARG A 73 5.78 -4.73 4.11
N PHE A 74 5.17 -4.96 2.97
CA PHE A 74 3.78 -4.61 2.75
C PHE A 74 2.85 -5.43 3.65
N GLU A 75 3.16 -6.70 3.88
CA GLU A 75 2.40 -7.54 4.82
C GLU A 75 2.39 -6.92 6.22
N LYS A 76 3.53 -6.39 6.66
CA LYS A 76 3.62 -5.74 7.97
C LYS A 76 2.77 -4.47 8.01
N ILE A 77 2.76 -3.71 6.93
CA ILE A 77 1.90 -2.53 6.81
C ILE A 77 0.44 -2.94 6.92
N LEU A 78 0.03 -4.01 6.25
CA LEU A 78 -1.34 -4.51 6.31
C LEU A 78 -1.73 -4.98 7.70
N ILE A 79 -0.81 -5.64 8.41
CA ILE A 79 -1.07 -6.06 9.78
C ILE A 79 -1.31 -4.83 10.66
N ALA A 80 -0.49 -3.80 10.52
CA ALA A 80 -0.66 -2.56 11.28
C ALA A 80 -2.00 -1.90 10.95
N PHE A 81 -2.37 -1.82 9.68
CA PHE A 81 -3.65 -1.25 9.28
C PHE A 81 -4.82 -2.03 9.89
N LYS A 82 -4.74 -3.36 9.87
CA LYS A 82 -5.79 -4.19 10.44
C LYS A 82 -5.94 -3.94 11.94
N GLU A 83 -4.83 -3.83 12.65
CA GLU A 83 -4.86 -3.51 14.08
C GLU A 83 -5.45 -2.13 14.35
N LEU A 84 -5.33 -1.21 13.40
CA LEU A 84 -5.89 0.13 13.52
C LEU A 84 -7.36 0.22 13.06
N GLY A 85 -7.95 -0.92 12.70
CA GLY A 85 -9.36 -0.98 12.33
C GLY A 85 -9.64 -0.81 10.84
N VAL A 86 -8.61 -0.83 10.00
CA VAL A 86 -8.78 -0.74 8.55
C VAL A 86 -9.19 -2.10 8.00
N ASP A 87 -10.18 -2.11 7.09
CA ASP A 87 -10.52 -3.33 6.36
C ASP A 87 -9.47 -3.55 5.27
N VAL A 88 -8.59 -4.53 5.48
CA VAL A 88 -7.50 -4.81 4.54
C VAL A 88 -7.88 -5.79 3.44
N LYS A 89 -9.10 -6.32 3.47
CA LYS A 89 -9.54 -7.28 2.45
C LYS A 89 -9.46 -6.74 1.03
N PRO A 90 -10.03 -5.55 0.72
CA PRO A 90 -9.91 -5.01 -0.64
C PRO A 90 -8.47 -4.71 -1.02
N ILE A 91 -7.65 -4.28 -0.07
CA ILE A 91 -6.23 -4.01 -0.33
C ILE A 91 -5.53 -5.29 -0.77
N SER A 92 -5.77 -6.39 -0.06
CA SER A 92 -5.15 -7.68 -0.38
C SER A 92 -5.66 -8.24 -1.71
N GLU A 93 -6.95 -8.10 -1.99
CA GLU A 93 -7.54 -8.59 -3.23
C GLU A 93 -6.98 -7.86 -4.45
N ILE A 94 -6.85 -6.55 -4.37
CA ILE A 94 -6.25 -5.75 -5.44
C ILE A 94 -4.79 -6.15 -5.65
N LEU A 95 -4.06 -6.34 -4.56
CA LEU A 95 -2.65 -6.76 -4.66
C LEU A 95 -2.51 -8.08 -5.40
N VAL A 96 -3.34 -9.07 -5.07
CA VAL A 96 -3.31 -10.36 -5.75
C VAL A 96 -3.59 -10.19 -7.24
N ALA A 97 -4.57 -9.36 -7.58
CA ALA A 97 -4.91 -9.10 -8.98
C ALA A 97 -3.77 -8.40 -9.72
N LEU A 98 -3.08 -7.47 -9.06
CA LEU A 98 -1.93 -6.79 -9.67
C LEU A 98 -0.77 -7.75 -9.90
N LYS A 99 -0.54 -8.68 -8.98
CA LYS A 99 0.51 -9.69 -9.16
C LYS A 99 0.20 -10.65 -10.29
N ALA A 100 -1.06 -10.84 -10.62
CA ALA A 100 -1.46 -11.76 -11.68
C ALA A 100 -1.24 -11.19 -13.09
N ILE A 101 -0.91 -9.91 -13.22
CA ILE A 101 -0.65 -9.29 -14.53
C ILE A 101 0.59 -9.92 -15.15
N ASN A 102 0.40 -10.51 -16.35
CA ASN A 102 1.49 -11.14 -17.07
C ASN A 102 2.20 -10.12 -17.94
N VAL A 103 3.46 -9.82 -17.57
CA VAL A 103 4.27 -8.83 -18.30
C VAL A 103 5.15 -9.44 -19.38
N SER A 104 5.26 -10.77 -19.43
CA SER A 104 6.16 -11.44 -20.38
C SER A 104 5.71 -11.32 -21.83
N LYS A 105 4.43 -11.06 -22.06
CA LYS A 105 3.86 -10.94 -23.42
C LYS A 105 3.80 -9.51 -23.92
N LEU A 106 4.31 -8.55 -23.14
CA LEU A 106 4.25 -7.14 -23.52
C LEU A 106 5.46 -6.76 -24.36
N ASP A 107 5.25 -5.79 -25.26
CA ASP A 107 6.30 -5.22 -26.06
C ASP A 107 7.29 -4.49 -25.16
N LYS A 108 8.59 -4.81 -25.30
CA LYS A 108 9.63 -4.18 -24.47
C LYS A 108 9.67 -2.67 -24.62
N ALA A 109 9.37 -2.14 -25.78
CA ALA A 109 9.40 -0.69 -26.02
C ALA A 109 8.29 0.04 -25.29
N LEU A 110 7.14 -0.62 -25.06
CA LEU A 110 5.97 -0.02 -24.45
C LEU A 110 5.62 -0.63 -23.10
N ILE A 111 6.52 -1.45 -22.55
CA ILE A 111 6.20 -2.28 -21.40
C ILE A 111 5.76 -1.44 -20.17
N VAL A 112 6.44 -0.34 -19.90
CA VAL A 112 6.14 0.49 -18.73
C VAL A 112 4.73 1.07 -18.85
N GLU A 113 4.39 1.62 -20.01
CA GLU A 113 3.09 2.21 -20.24
C GLU A 113 1.99 1.17 -20.25
N GLN A 114 2.23 0.02 -20.91
CA GLN A 114 1.26 -1.07 -20.96
C GLN A 114 0.99 -1.66 -19.58
N ILE A 115 2.03 -1.81 -18.78
CA ILE A 115 1.86 -2.30 -17.41
C ILE A 115 1.02 -1.32 -16.59
N ALA A 116 1.33 -0.03 -16.69
CA ALA A 116 0.57 0.99 -15.96
C ALA A 116 -0.91 0.97 -16.36
N GLN A 117 -1.20 0.87 -17.65
CA GLN A 117 -2.57 0.81 -18.14
C GLN A 117 -3.30 -0.44 -17.63
N LYS A 118 -2.64 -1.59 -17.67
CA LYS A 118 -3.25 -2.82 -17.17
C LYS A 118 -3.52 -2.76 -15.68
N ARG A 119 -2.60 -2.18 -14.92
CA ARG A 119 -2.79 -2.00 -13.49
C ARG A 119 -3.98 -1.10 -13.20
N LEU A 120 -4.11 -0.01 -13.92
CA LEU A 120 -5.24 0.91 -13.77
C LEU A 120 -6.57 0.24 -14.09
N LEU A 121 -6.60 -0.59 -15.14
CA LEU A 121 -7.82 -1.33 -15.49
C LEU A 121 -8.20 -2.33 -14.41
N VAL A 122 -7.22 -3.04 -13.88
CA VAL A 122 -7.46 -4.01 -12.81
C VAL A 122 -8.02 -3.30 -11.58
N ILE A 123 -7.37 -2.21 -11.15
CA ILE A 123 -7.83 -1.45 -10.00
C ILE A 123 -9.23 -0.90 -10.24
N GLY A 124 -9.47 -0.37 -11.44
CA GLY A 124 -10.77 0.18 -11.78
C GLY A 124 -11.91 -0.82 -11.65
N ARG A 125 -11.64 -2.10 -11.89
CA ARG A 125 -12.65 -3.14 -11.71
C ARG A 125 -13.09 -3.29 -10.25
N PHE A 126 -12.19 -3.07 -9.31
CA PHE A 126 -12.52 -3.12 -7.89
C PHE A 126 -13.29 -1.87 -7.44
N LEU A 127 -13.01 -0.73 -8.07
CA LEU A 127 -13.67 0.53 -7.71
C LEU A 127 -15.04 0.70 -8.39
N ASN A 128 -15.12 0.32 -9.65
CA ASN A 128 -16.30 0.56 -10.48
C ASN A 128 -17.52 -0.33 -10.19
N PRO A 129 -17.37 -1.61 -9.78
CA PRO A 129 -18.56 -2.44 -9.56
C PRO A 129 -19.56 -1.83 -8.60
N THR A 130 -19.08 -1.15 -7.56
CA THR A 130 -19.95 -0.49 -6.59
C THR A 130 -20.72 0.66 -7.23
N LYS A 131 -20.04 1.45 -8.05
CA LYS A 131 -20.66 2.58 -8.73
C LYS A 131 -21.67 2.12 -9.77
N LYS A 132 -21.34 1.06 -10.51
CA LYS A 132 -22.25 0.52 -11.52
C LYS A 132 -23.50 -0.08 -10.87
N GLY A 133 -23.36 -0.68 -9.72
CA GLY A 133 -24.49 -1.22 -8.99
C GLY A 133 -25.48 -0.14 -8.55
N LEU A 134 -25.03 1.10 -8.43
CA LEU A 134 -25.86 2.21 -8.01
C LEU A 134 -26.44 2.98 -9.18
N SER A 135 -25.88 2.78 -10.34
CA SER A 135 -26.38 3.43 -11.53
C SER A 135 -27.29 2.49 -12.31
#